data_cbd875492bc1051945fe86a0052356d7
#
_entry.id   cbd875492bc1051945fe86a0052356d7
#
_cell.length_a   1.000
_cell.length_b   1.000
_cell.length_c   1.000
_cell.angle_alpha   90.00
_cell.angle_beta   90.00
_cell.angle_gamma   90.00
#
_symmetry.space_group_name_H-M   'P 1'
#
loop_
_entity.id
_entity.type
_entity.pdbx_description
1 polymer ?
#
loop_
_entity_poly.entity_id
_entity_poly.type
_entity_poly.pdbx_seq_one_letter_code
_entity_poly.pdbx_strand_id
1 'polypeptide(L)'
;GLVDKVILRSVKYAPCEGCNACHKNGVCIIEDDLIPLFDRILAMDALALASPIYTMGITAEMKGFLDRAQYLWARKYILKTQYFSREHIRGHKGVFISTAGTGWENVFSSAFPIMTAFFDIMCFDYYDNIIANDMDRHRGIRNHPTAIPEAREKGKKVVQVISALKGEG
;
A
#
# COMPACT_ATOMS: atom_id res chain seq x y z
N GLY A 1 2.34 15.54 10.90
CA GLY A 1 3.15 14.86 9.88
C GLY A 1 2.96 15.51 8.52
N LEU A 2 3.95 15.36 7.65
CA LEU A 2 3.85 15.75 6.25
C LEU A 2 3.19 14.61 5.46
N VAL A 3 2.33 14.95 4.51
CA VAL A 3 1.67 13.98 3.62
C VAL A 3 2.08 14.28 2.18
N ASP A 4 2.64 13.27 1.53
CA ASP A 4 2.91 13.28 0.10
C ASP A 4 1.86 12.42 -0.61
N LYS A 5 1.08 13.01 -1.51
CA LYS A 5 0.01 12.34 -2.22
C LYS A 5 0.39 12.07 -3.67
N VAL A 6 0.47 10.80 -4.02
CA VAL A 6 0.72 10.36 -5.40
C VAL A 6 -0.57 9.81 -6.01
N ILE A 7 -0.90 10.27 -7.20
CA ILE A 7 -2.01 9.74 -8.01
C ILE A 7 -1.40 8.84 -9.07
N LEU A 8 -1.62 7.51 -8.99
CA LEU A 8 -0.98 6.55 -9.88
C LEU A 8 -1.22 6.83 -11.36
N ARG A 9 -2.38 7.35 -11.72
CA ARG A 9 -2.70 7.73 -13.12
C ARG A 9 -1.77 8.82 -13.68
N SER A 10 -1.13 9.62 -12.83
CA SER A 10 -0.17 10.65 -13.26
C SER A 10 1.28 10.16 -13.29
N VAL A 11 1.54 8.93 -12.83
CA VAL A 11 2.85 8.30 -12.85
C VAL A 11 3.01 7.53 -14.16
N LYS A 12 4.10 7.75 -14.87
CA LYS A 12 4.37 7.03 -16.12
C LYS A 12 5.10 5.73 -15.79
N TYR A 13 4.44 4.60 -15.97
CA TYR A 13 5.02 3.30 -15.72
C TYR A 13 4.36 2.20 -16.55
N ALA A 14 5.09 1.09 -16.73
CA ALA A 14 4.56 -0.16 -17.25
C ALA A 14 4.38 -1.19 -16.12
N PRO A 15 3.39 -2.09 -16.17
CA PRO A 15 3.28 -3.20 -15.22
C PRO A 15 4.47 -4.16 -15.34
N CYS A 16 4.64 -5.05 -14.33
CA CYS A 16 5.67 -6.07 -14.38
C CYS A 16 5.39 -7.10 -15.49
N GLU A 17 6.39 -7.38 -16.33
CA GLU A 17 6.29 -8.34 -17.42
C GLU A 17 6.73 -9.76 -17.03
N GLY A 18 7.13 -9.99 -15.77
CA GLY A 18 7.57 -11.30 -15.29
C GLY A 18 8.90 -11.79 -15.91
N CYS A 19 9.74 -10.91 -16.42
CA CYS A 19 11.00 -11.27 -17.12
C CYS A 19 12.09 -11.86 -16.20
N ASN A 20 11.92 -11.78 -14.86
CA ASN A 20 12.85 -12.28 -13.84
C ASN A 20 14.28 -11.72 -13.89
N ALA A 21 14.55 -10.66 -14.64
CA ALA A 21 15.89 -10.04 -14.70
C ALA A 21 16.37 -9.59 -13.31
N CYS A 22 15.44 -9.08 -12.48
CA CYS A 22 15.73 -8.66 -11.10
C CYS A 22 16.20 -9.80 -10.16
N HIS A 23 15.96 -11.06 -10.49
CA HIS A 23 16.46 -12.19 -9.71
C HIS A 23 17.99 -12.31 -9.73
N LYS A 24 18.67 -11.72 -10.72
CA LYS A 24 20.12 -11.78 -10.86
C LYS A 24 20.86 -10.71 -10.05
N ASN A 25 20.31 -9.49 -10.02
CA ASN A 25 21.01 -8.33 -9.46
C ASN A 25 20.13 -7.42 -8.59
N GLY A 26 18.84 -7.75 -8.43
CA GLY A 26 17.91 -6.95 -7.63
C GLY A 26 17.51 -5.63 -8.30
N VAL A 27 17.66 -5.49 -9.61
CA VAL A 27 17.31 -4.28 -10.36
C VAL A 27 16.24 -4.60 -11.39
N CYS A 28 15.23 -3.75 -11.49
CA CYS A 28 14.25 -3.84 -12.57
C CYS A 28 14.85 -3.28 -13.86
N ILE A 29 14.64 -3.98 -14.99
CA ILE A 29 15.11 -3.52 -16.30
C ILE A 29 14.22 -2.44 -16.92
N ILE A 30 13.00 -2.25 -16.39
CA ILE A 30 12.09 -1.22 -16.88
C ILE A 30 12.45 0.09 -16.16
N GLU A 31 12.96 1.05 -16.93
CA GLU A 31 13.30 2.38 -16.44
C GLU A 31 12.10 3.30 -16.61
N ASP A 32 11.46 3.66 -15.49
CA ASP A 32 10.29 4.53 -15.44
C ASP A 32 10.17 5.24 -14.08
N ASP A 33 9.07 5.96 -13.88
CA ASP A 33 8.86 6.76 -12.67
C ASP A 33 8.67 5.91 -11.39
N LEU A 34 8.47 4.58 -11.48
CA LEU A 34 8.23 3.75 -10.31
C LEU A 34 9.47 3.48 -9.47
N ILE A 35 10.64 3.34 -10.07
CA ILE A 35 11.85 3.05 -9.30
C ILE A 35 12.15 4.17 -8.29
N PRO A 36 12.26 5.45 -8.71
CA PRO A 36 12.43 6.54 -7.74
C PRO A 36 11.24 6.70 -6.79
N LEU A 37 10.03 6.34 -7.20
CA LEU A 37 8.87 6.37 -6.31
C LEU A 37 8.99 5.31 -5.20
N PHE A 38 9.41 4.09 -5.50
CA PHE A 38 9.64 3.06 -4.49
C PHE A 38 10.75 3.45 -3.52
N ASP A 39 11.83 4.05 -3.99
CA ASP A 39 12.91 4.54 -3.12
C ASP A 39 12.40 5.61 -2.14
N ARG A 40 11.54 6.53 -2.62
CA ARG A 40 10.88 7.51 -1.75
C ARG A 40 9.95 6.85 -0.74
N ILE A 41 9.14 5.87 -1.16
CA ILE A 41 8.23 5.14 -0.26
C ILE A 41 8.99 4.42 0.85
N LEU A 42 10.11 3.76 0.53
CA LEU A 42 10.93 3.06 1.52
C LEU A 42 11.53 4.00 2.59
N ALA A 43 11.62 5.28 2.32
CA ALA A 43 12.07 6.30 3.26
C ALA A 43 10.94 6.93 4.11
N MET A 44 9.67 6.56 3.88
CA MET A 44 8.53 7.12 4.59
C MET A 44 8.19 6.31 5.84
N ASP A 45 7.68 6.98 6.86
CA ASP A 45 7.23 6.35 8.12
C ASP A 45 5.91 5.61 7.97
N ALA A 46 5.08 6.01 7.01
CA ALA A 46 3.80 5.38 6.71
C ALA A 46 3.52 5.36 5.21
N LEU A 47 2.86 4.30 4.77
CA LEU A 47 2.35 4.16 3.42
C LEU A 47 0.85 3.86 3.47
N ALA A 48 0.04 4.75 2.91
CA ALA A 48 -1.38 4.51 2.70
C ALA A 48 -1.64 4.19 1.22
N LEU A 49 -2.13 2.98 0.95
CA LEU A 49 -2.55 2.55 -0.39
C LEU A 49 -4.06 2.70 -0.51
N ALA A 50 -4.52 3.49 -1.48
CA ALA A 50 -5.94 3.73 -1.72
C ALA A 50 -6.38 3.17 -3.08
N SER A 51 -7.33 2.24 -3.05
CA SER A 51 -7.93 1.66 -4.27
C SER A 51 -9.38 1.29 -4.02
N PRO A 52 -10.33 1.70 -4.87
CA PRO A 52 -11.67 1.14 -4.82
C PRO A 52 -11.66 -0.34 -5.23
N ILE A 53 -12.74 -1.06 -4.88
CA ILE A 53 -12.95 -2.42 -5.37
C ILE A 53 -13.73 -2.35 -6.69
N TYR A 54 -13.12 -2.89 -7.76
CA TYR A 54 -13.75 -3.10 -9.05
C TYR A 54 -13.69 -4.60 -9.38
N THR A 55 -14.85 -5.16 -9.78
CA THR A 55 -14.94 -6.60 -10.10
C THR A 55 -14.32 -7.49 -9.02
N MET A 56 -14.68 -7.23 -7.75
CA MET A 56 -14.21 -7.96 -6.55
C MET A 56 -12.70 -7.86 -6.27
N GLY A 57 -11.98 -6.92 -6.87
CA GLY A 57 -10.54 -6.74 -6.68
C GLY A 57 -10.11 -5.27 -6.65
N ILE A 58 -8.85 -5.04 -6.37
CA ILE A 58 -8.23 -3.72 -6.51
C ILE A 58 -8.16 -3.31 -7.98
N THR A 59 -8.02 -2.01 -8.24
CA THR A 59 -7.93 -1.52 -9.62
C THR A 59 -6.70 -2.04 -10.37
N ALA A 60 -6.78 -2.07 -11.70
CA ALA A 60 -5.67 -2.48 -12.56
C ALA A 60 -4.43 -1.60 -12.35
N GLU A 61 -4.61 -0.29 -12.18
CA GLU A 61 -3.52 0.63 -11.87
C GLU A 61 -2.84 0.28 -10.54
N MET A 62 -3.63 0.03 -9.49
CA MET A 62 -3.06 -0.39 -8.20
C MET A 62 -2.33 -1.72 -8.36
N LYS A 63 -2.93 -2.73 -9.00
CA LYS A 63 -2.29 -4.03 -9.19
C LYS A 63 -0.98 -3.92 -9.98
N GLY A 64 -0.97 -3.16 -11.07
CA GLY A 64 0.23 -2.92 -11.87
C GLY A 64 1.36 -2.25 -11.07
N PHE A 65 1.02 -1.29 -10.20
CA PHE A 65 1.96 -0.68 -9.27
C PHE A 65 2.54 -1.71 -8.30
N LEU A 66 1.68 -2.50 -7.64
CA LEU A 66 2.12 -3.51 -6.66
C LEU A 66 3.02 -4.56 -7.28
N ASP A 67 2.72 -5.04 -8.49
CA ASP A 67 3.51 -6.06 -9.19
C ASP A 67 4.92 -5.58 -9.54
N ARG A 68 5.12 -4.28 -9.74
CA ARG A 68 6.45 -3.72 -9.98
C ARG A 68 7.39 -3.79 -8.78
N ALA A 69 6.88 -4.06 -7.57
CA ALA A 69 7.72 -4.36 -6.40
C ALA A 69 8.45 -5.70 -6.50
N GLN A 70 8.30 -6.48 -7.58
CA GLN A 70 8.96 -7.76 -7.79
C GLN A 70 10.49 -7.69 -7.64
N TYR A 71 11.14 -6.59 -7.97
CA TYR A 71 12.58 -6.44 -7.76
C TYR A 71 12.96 -6.30 -6.28
N LEU A 72 12.11 -5.69 -5.46
CA LEU A 72 12.28 -5.62 -4.01
C LEU A 72 12.04 -6.99 -3.37
N TRP A 73 11.05 -7.73 -3.86
CA TRP A 73 10.84 -9.12 -3.49
C TRP A 73 12.10 -9.97 -3.78
N ALA A 74 12.70 -9.80 -4.97
CA ALA A 74 13.92 -10.50 -5.33
C ALA A 74 15.08 -10.13 -4.40
N ARG A 75 15.26 -8.84 -4.08
CA ARG A 75 16.26 -8.38 -3.10
C ARG A 75 16.05 -9.01 -1.73
N LYS A 76 14.80 -9.10 -1.27
CA LYS A 76 14.45 -9.61 0.06
C LYS A 76 14.60 -11.14 0.14
N TYR A 77 14.02 -11.87 -0.80
CA TYR A 77 13.84 -13.33 -0.68
C TYR A 77 14.84 -14.17 -1.47
N ILE A 78 15.31 -13.69 -2.63
CA ILE A 78 16.28 -14.41 -3.47
C ILE A 78 17.70 -14.01 -3.11
N LEU A 79 18.01 -12.72 -3.24
CA LEU A 79 19.36 -12.20 -3.09
C LEU A 79 19.75 -11.92 -1.64
N LYS A 80 18.75 -11.74 -0.77
CA LYS A 80 18.92 -11.40 0.64
C LYS A 80 19.78 -10.14 0.85
N THR A 81 19.68 -9.18 -0.06
CA THR A 81 20.41 -7.90 -0.03
C THR A 81 19.60 -6.76 0.56
N GLN A 82 18.27 -6.93 0.69
CA GLN A 82 17.40 -5.98 1.37
C GLN A 82 17.00 -6.56 2.71
N TYR A 83 17.59 -6.03 3.78
CA TYR A 83 17.27 -6.43 5.14
C TYR A 83 16.91 -5.21 5.98
N PHE A 84 15.75 -5.29 6.61
CA PHE A 84 15.33 -4.32 7.62
C PHE A 84 15.12 -5.03 8.95
N SER A 85 15.54 -4.40 10.05
CA SER A 85 15.33 -4.94 11.39
C SER A 85 13.83 -5.04 11.72
N ARG A 86 13.49 -5.89 12.68
CA ARG A 86 12.10 -5.95 13.19
C ARG A 86 11.64 -4.62 13.75
N GLU A 87 12.54 -3.87 14.35
CA GLU A 87 12.30 -2.55 14.90
C GLU A 87 11.96 -1.54 13.78
N HIS A 88 12.74 -1.54 12.68
CA HIS A 88 12.42 -0.75 11.50
C HIS A 88 11.01 -1.05 11.00
N ILE A 89 10.67 -2.33 10.78
CA ILE A 89 9.35 -2.74 10.28
C ILE A 89 8.24 -2.27 11.24
N ARG A 90 8.43 -2.43 12.55
CA ARG A 90 7.46 -1.94 13.55
C ARG A 90 7.29 -0.43 13.54
N GLY A 91 8.33 0.33 13.20
CA GLY A 91 8.31 1.79 13.08
C GLY A 91 7.63 2.31 11.81
N HIS A 92 7.42 1.44 10.80
CA HIS A 92 6.87 1.81 9.50
C HIS A 92 5.50 1.15 9.30
N LYS A 93 4.46 1.96 9.10
CA LYS A 93 3.07 1.47 9.09
C LYS A 93 2.46 1.49 7.68
N GLY A 94 1.89 0.35 7.29
CA GLY A 94 1.10 0.21 6.08
C GLY A 94 -0.41 0.30 6.39
N VAL A 95 -1.16 1.05 5.60
CA VAL A 95 -2.62 1.16 5.71
C VAL A 95 -3.26 0.98 4.35
N PHE A 96 -4.29 0.16 4.28
CA PHE A 96 -5.10 0.01 3.08
C PHE A 96 -6.40 0.82 3.20
N ILE A 97 -6.68 1.66 2.20
CA ILE A 97 -7.90 2.46 2.12
C ILE A 97 -8.71 1.97 0.93
N SER A 98 -9.97 1.60 1.17
CA SER A 98 -10.80 1.09 0.08
C SER A 98 -12.28 1.42 0.24
N THR A 99 -12.94 1.56 -0.90
CA THR A 99 -14.39 1.69 -0.99
C THR A 99 -14.96 0.66 -1.98
N ALA A 100 -16.20 0.25 -1.75
CA ALA A 100 -16.93 -0.62 -2.66
C ALA A 100 -18.36 -0.11 -2.90
N GLY A 101 -18.89 -0.25 -4.10
CA GLY A 101 -20.25 0.12 -4.46
C GLY A 101 -21.27 -0.71 -3.69
N THR A 102 -21.10 -2.04 -3.72
CA THR A 102 -21.98 -3.01 -3.06
C THR A 102 -21.79 -3.07 -1.54
N GLY A 103 -22.85 -3.43 -0.83
CA GLY A 103 -22.82 -3.72 0.62
C GLY A 103 -22.46 -5.17 0.98
N TRP A 104 -21.90 -5.96 0.08
CA TRP A 104 -21.54 -7.36 0.37
C TRP A 104 -20.48 -7.45 1.46
N GLU A 105 -20.68 -8.34 2.41
CA GLU A 105 -19.84 -8.50 3.60
C GLU A 105 -18.37 -8.78 3.23
N ASN A 106 -18.12 -9.62 2.24
CA ASN A 106 -16.78 -10.09 1.86
C ASN A 106 -16.18 -9.34 0.66
N VAL A 107 -16.73 -8.17 0.31
CA VAL A 107 -16.32 -7.44 -0.91
C VAL A 107 -14.83 -7.05 -0.93
N PHE A 108 -14.20 -6.89 0.23
CA PHE A 108 -12.78 -6.53 0.36
C PHE A 108 -11.85 -7.74 0.55
N SER A 109 -12.39 -8.94 0.73
CA SER A 109 -11.59 -10.12 1.14
C SER A 109 -10.48 -10.49 0.16
N SER A 110 -10.68 -10.27 -1.13
CA SER A 110 -9.66 -10.52 -2.16
C SER A 110 -8.48 -9.54 -2.12
N ALA A 111 -8.68 -8.34 -1.59
CA ALA A 111 -7.63 -7.32 -1.52
C ALA A 111 -6.65 -7.56 -0.37
N PHE A 112 -7.10 -8.10 0.76
CA PHE A 112 -6.27 -8.24 1.96
C PHE A 112 -5.01 -9.09 1.76
N PRO A 113 -5.06 -10.29 1.16
CA PRO A 113 -3.84 -11.07 0.89
C PRO A 113 -2.84 -10.33 0.00
N ILE A 114 -3.34 -9.57 -0.98
CA ILE A 114 -2.50 -8.76 -1.88
C ILE A 114 -1.78 -7.67 -1.09
N MET A 115 -2.51 -6.95 -0.22
CA MET A 115 -1.94 -5.90 0.63
C MET A 115 -0.94 -6.48 1.63
N THR A 116 -1.27 -7.62 2.26
CA THR A 116 -0.36 -8.32 3.17
C THR A 116 0.96 -8.66 2.50
N ALA A 117 0.92 -9.25 1.31
CA ALA A 117 2.11 -9.60 0.55
C ALA A 117 2.91 -8.35 0.15
N PHE A 118 2.25 -7.30 -0.30
CA PHE A 118 2.93 -6.07 -0.72
C PHE A 118 3.60 -5.34 0.45
N PHE A 119 2.90 -5.13 1.56
CA PHE A 119 3.49 -4.48 2.74
C PHE A 119 4.65 -5.29 3.31
N ASP A 120 4.57 -6.63 3.27
CA ASP A 120 5.70 -7.47 3.64
C ASP A 120 6.91 -7.26 2.72
N ILE A 121 6.72 -7.23 1.38
CA ILE A 121 7.78 -6.94 0.41
C ILE A 121 8.42 -5.58 0.68
N MET A 122 7.60 -4.57 0.98
CA MET A 122 8.03 -3.20 1.27
C MET A 122 8.59 -3.02 2.68
N CYS A 123 8.56 -4.06 3.53
CA CYS A 123 8.99 -4.00 4.92
C CYS A 123 8.23 -2.97 5.78
N PHE A 124 6.93 -2.83 5.52
CA PHE A 124 5.99 -2.10 6.35
C PHE A 124 5.15 -3.07 7.19
N ASP A 125 4.89 -2.72 8.43
CA ASP A 125 3.90 -3.41 9.27
C ASP A 125 2.50 -3.08 8.76
N TYR A 126 1.77 -4.07 8.24
CA TYR A 126 0.38 -3.90 7.79
C TYR A 126 -0.51 -3.66 9.01
N TYR A 127 -0.79 -2.40 9.28
CA TYR A 127 -1.33 -1.95 10.55
C TYR A 127 -2.86 -1.94 10.60
N ASP A 128 -3.53 -1.41 9.58
CA ASP A 128 -5.00 -1.26 9.60
C ASP A 128 -5.60 -1.13 8.21
N ASN A 129 -6.92 -1.31 8.14
CA ASN A 129 -7.75 -1.05 6.98
C ASN A 129 -8.74 0.09 7.25
N ILE A 130 -8.87 1.00 6.29
CA ILE A 130 -9.90 2.03 6.27
C ILE A 130 -10.83 1.69 5.11
N ILE A 131 -11.92 0.99 5.38
CA ILE A 131 -12.81 0.44 4.36
C ILE A 131 -14.23 0.95 4.54
N ALA A 132 -14.92 1.21 3.43
CA ALA A 132 -16.32 1.58 3.41
C ALA A 132 -17.03 0.96 2.21
N ASN A 133 -18.06 0.17 2.45
CA ASN A 133 -18.90 -0.44 1.43
C ASN A 133 -20.22 0.32 1.22
N ASP A 134 -21.10 -0.23 0.38
CA ASP A 134 -22.46 0.30 0.14
C ASP A 134 -22.48 1.74 -0.42
N MET A 135 -21.42 2.11 -1.18
CA MET A 135 -21.28 3.46 -1.73
C MET A 135 -22.40 3.80 -2.74
N ASP A 136 -22.94 2.81 -3.45
CA ASP A 136 -24.02 3.02 -4.42
C ASP A 136 -25.30 3.47 -3.70
N ARG A 137 -25.62 2.87 -2.56
CA ARG A 137 -26.74 3.26 -1.69
C ARG A 137 -26.56 4.66 -1.12
N HIS A 138 -25.35 4.98 -0.66
CA HIS A 138 -25.06 6.27 -0.06
C HIS A 138 -24.78 7.37 -1.09
N ARG A 139 -24.68 7.04 -2.38
CA ARG A 139 -24.35 7.98 -3.46
C ARG A 139 -23.04 8.73 -3.21
N GLY A 140 -22.06 8.04 -2.63
CA GLY A 140 -20.71 8.52 -2.40
C GLY A 140 -20.30 8.65 -0.92
N ILE A 141 -18.99 8.72 -0.72
CA ILE A 141 -18.34 8.65 0.60
C ILE A 141 -18.77 9.77 1.56
N ARG A 142 -19.12 10.96 1.06
CA ARG A 142 -19.53 12.09 1.92
C ARG A 142 -20.87 11.86 2.63
N ASN A 143 -21.71 11.02 2.06
CA ASN A 143 -23.01 10.68 2.60
C ASN A 143 -22.99 9.38 3.44
N HIS A 144 -21.83 8.70 3.45
CA HIS A 144 -21.69 7.50 4.28
C HIS A 144 -21.63 7.90 5.76
N PRO A 145 -22.40 7.26 6.65
CA PRO A 145 -22.60 7.75 8.03
C PRO A 145 -21.34 7.76 8.87
N THR A 146 -20.42 6.81 8.66
CA THR A 146 -19.26 6.61 9.54
C THR A 146 -17.91 6.70 8.84
N ALA A 147 -17.84 6.54 7.53
CA ALA A 147 -16.56 6.38 6.82
C ALA A 147 -15.55 7.52 7.03
N ILE A 148 -15.99 8.78 6.96
CA ILE A 148 -15.08 9.94 7.14
C ILE A 148 -14.63 10.09 8.60
N PRO A 149 -15.52 10.03 9.63
CA PRO A 149 -15.10 9.99 11.03
C PRO A 149 -14.13 8.85 11.35
N GLU A 150 -14.43 7.62 10.94
CA GLU A 150 -13.57 6.46 11.14
C GLU A 150 -12.20 6.62 10.48
N ALA A 151 -12.16 7.10 9.23
CA ALA A 151 -10.90 7.36 8.55
C ALA A 151 -10.03 8.38 9.31
N ARG A 152 -10.64 9.43 9.87
CA ARG A 152 -9.91 10.42 10.68
C ARG A 152 -9.35 9.82 11.96
N GLU A 153 -10.14 9.02 12.68
CA GLU A 153 -9.70 8.40 13.93
C GLU A 153 -8.56 7.38 13.67
N LYS A 154 -8.70 6.55 12.66
CA LYS A 154 -7.65 5.60 12.27
C LYS A 154 -6.38 6.33 11.82
N GLY A 155 -6.51 7.39 11.02
CA GLY A 155 -5.36 8.20 10.61
C GLY A 155 -4.63 8.86 11.79
N LYS A 156 -5.34 9.42 12.76
CA LYS A 156 -4.74 9.95 14.01
C LYS A 156 -4.00 8.85 14.77
N LYS A 157 -4.60 7.67 14.89
CA LYS A 157 -4.00 6.54 15.60
C LYS A 157 -2.70 6.07 14.95
N VAL A 158 -2.63 6.01 13.63
CA VAL A 158 -1.39 5.70 12.89
C VAL A 158 -0.29 6.70 13.26
N VAL A 159 -0.58 8.00 13.21
CA VAL A 159 0.41 9.04 13.56
C VAL A 159 0.85 8.92 15.00
N GLN A 160 -0.07 8.71 15.94
CA GLN A 160 0.24 8.55 17.36
C GLN A 160 1.17 7.36 17.63
N VAL A 161 0.88 6.20 17.01
CA VAL A 161 1.71 5.00 17.17
C VAL A 161 3.12 5.21 16.62
N ILE A 162 3.25 5.83 15.43
CA ILE A 162 4.56 6.13 14.86
C ILE A 162 5.33 7.13 15.73
N SER A 163 4.66 8.18 16.22
CA SER A 163 5.30 9.18 17.09
C SER A 163 5.77 8.59 18.41
N ALA A 164 5.00 7.70 19.02
CA ALA A 164 5.37 7.00 20.24
C ALA A 164 6.63 6.14 20.03
N LEU A 165 6.65 5.35 18.94
CA LEU A 165 7.79 4.49 18.62
C LEU A 165 9.09 5.27 18.32
N LYS A 166 8.97 6.50 17.81
CA LYS A 166 10.14 7.36 17.54
C LYS A 166 10.57 8.21 18.72
N GLY A 167 9.69 8.44 19.68
CA GLY A 167 10.00 9.20 20.90
C GLY A 167 10.62 8.36 22.02
N GLU A 168 10.69 7.04 21.86
CA GLU A 168 11.28 6.10 22.80
C GLU A 168 12.76 5.78 22.51
N GLY A 169 13.39 6.45 21.52
CA GLY A 169 14.75 6.26 21.05
C GLY A 169 15.72 7.36 21.51
#